data_9b91ae4d2f73c81c10b263d3cbcc2bc9
#
_entry.id   9b91ae4d2f73c81c10b263d3cbcc2bc9
#
_cell.length_a   1.000
_cell.length_b   1.000
_cell.length_c   1.000
_cell.angle_alpha   90.00
_cell.angle_beta   90.00
_cell.angle_gamma   90.00
#
_symmetry.space_group_name_H-M   'P 1'
#
loop_
_entity.id
_entity.type
_entity.pdbx_description
1 polymer ?
#
loop_
_entity_poly.entity_id
_entity_poly.type
_entity_poly.pdbx_seq_one_letter_code
_entity_poly.pdbx_strand_id
1 'polypeptide(L)'
;MPNGNATIESRRFGVEIEVEGISTERARRELRLPAGWKVTSDGSLYDGSEIVSPPLTLGDFGQVEQVLSLLKRHGARVSERCSVHVHVDGNGFDLEGIKRLVQNTRAYEPWVYQIARGADAEHRGRNGNHYRYCKPIEEVHRNGETDYDGLMKARSFKRFWERWYGVPRQELPRIFSSKYHPCRYRGLNLHSFNYRGTVEFRYFDGTLNPADIRAWVTLCLRLVLKSLNEARVLRGIKPMETRRNPLYRLAQGLGLTAEERRMFQHHKLVWK
;
A
#
# COMPACT_ATOMS: atom_id res chain seq x y z
N MET A 1 -7.35 -25.50 11.62
CA MET A 1 -7.90 -24.58 12.62
C MET A 1 -8.43 -23.37 11.89
N PRO A 2 -9.73 -23.01 11.98
CA PRO A 2 -10.17 -21.73 11.42
C PRO A 2 -9.44 -20.64 12.18
N ASN A 3 -8.72 -19.79 11.45
CA ASN A 3 -8.04 -18.64 11.99
C ASN A 3 -9.08 -17.78 12.71
N GLY A 4 -8.90 -17.58 14.03
CA GLY A 4 -9.70 -16.62 14.76
C GLY A 4 -9.73 -15.33 13.96
N ASN A 5 -10.90 -14.72 13.81
CA ASN A 5 -11.12 -13.52 13.00
C ASN A 5 -10.05 -12.48 13.36
N ALA A 6 -9.06 -12.30 12.47
CA ALA A 6 -8.06 -11.25 12.64
C ALA A 6 -8.78 -9.89 12.67
N THR A 7 -8.47 -9.09 13.67
CA THR A 7 -9.03 -7.73 13.83
C THR A 7 -8.03 -6.69 13.34
N ILE A 8 -8.47 -5.45 13.22
CA ILE A 8 -7.59 -4.35 12.82
C ILE A 8 -6.49 -4.10 13.87
N GLU A 9 -6.77 -4.37 15.15
CA GLU A 9 -5.84 -4.21 16.26
C GLU A 9 -4.76 -5.30 16.27
N SER A 10 -5.11 -6.53 15.87
CA SER A 10 -4.20 -7.67 15.91
C SER A 10 -3.40 -7.86 14.62
N ARG A 11 -3.84 -7.26 13.50
CA ARG A 11 -3.16 -7.42 12.21
C ARG A 11 -1.90 -6.57 12.15
N ARG A 12 -0.79 -7.19 11.79
CA ARG A 12 0.49 -6.49 11.66
C ARG A 12 0.58 -5.73 10.34
N PHE A 13 1.23 -4.57 10.43
CA PHE A 13 1.63 -3.78 9.28
C PHE A 13 3.09 -3.34 9.40
N GLY A 14 3.66 -2.84 8.32
CA GLY A 14 4.93 -2.13 8.27
C GLY A 14 4.83 -0.92 7.35
N VAL A 15 5.70 0.05 7.55
CA VAL A 15 5.81 1.22 6.69
C VAL A 15 7.23 1.38 6.17
N GLU A 16 7.36 1.74 4.91
CA GLU A 16 8.58 2.26 4.29
C GLU A 16 8.32 3.75 4.01
N ILE A 17 9.16 4.62 4.57
CA ILE A 17 8.99 6.09 4.50
C ILE A 17 10.19 6.67 3.76
N GLU A 18 9.97 7.17 2.57
CA GLU A 18 10.99 7.80 1.75
C GLU A 18 11.08 9.30 2.08
N VAL A 19 12.32 9.78 2.26
CA VAL A 19 12.62 11.18 2.58
C VAL A 19 13.86 11.66 1.84
N GLU A 20 13.95 12.96 1.62
CA GLU A 20 15.14 13.66 1.11
C GLU A 20 15.65 14.66 2.15
N GLY A 21 16.87 15.22 1.91
CA GLY A 21 17.55 16.16 2.82
C GLY A 21 18.28 15.48 3.98
N ILE A 22 18.27 14.16 4.02
CA ILE A 22 19.10 13.35 4.88
C ILE A 22 19.56 12.11 4.11
N SER A 23 20.85 12.06 3.75
CA SER A 23 21.40 10.91 3.04
C SER A 23 21.36 9.64 3.89
N THR A 24 21.39 8.47 3.24
CA THR A 24 21.39 7.16 3.93
C THR A 24 22.54 7.06 4.94
N GLU A 25 23.72 7.55 4.62
CA GLU A 25 24.88 7.51 5.52
C GLU A 25 24.67 8.40 6.74
N ARG A 26 24.20 9.63 6.51
CA ARG A 26 23.89 10.57 7.57
C ARG A 26 22.79 10.06 8.46
N ALA A 27 21.71 9.50 7.88
CA ALA A 27 20.61 8.93 8.61
C ALA A 27 21.05 7.76 9.51
N ARG A 28 21.89 6.86 9.02
CA ARG A 28 22.45 5.75 9.82
C ARG A 28 23.30 6.22 10.98
N ARG A 29 24.07 7.30 10.80
CA ARG A 29 24.95 7.85 11.82
C ARG A 29 24.19 8.64 12.89
N GLU A 30 23.22 9.46 12.49
CA GLU A 30 22.61 10.48 13.34
C GLU A 30 21.26 10.09 13.91
N LEU A 31 20.45 9.30 13.18
CA LEU A 31 19.12 8.93 13.66
C LEU A 31 19.19 7.85 14.75
N ARG A 32 18.62 8.12 15.89
CA ARG A 32 18.41 7.14 16.97
C ARG A 32 17.01 6.55 16.82
N LEU A 33 16.87 5.65 15.85
CA LEU A 33 15.61 4.98 15.55
C LEU A 33 15.21 4.01 16.67
N PRO A 34 13.91 3.77 16.90
CA PRO A 34 13.46 2.70 17.79
C PRO A 34 13.97 1.33 17.34
N ALA A 35 13.96 0.36 18.25
CA ALA A 35 14.45 -0.99 17.97
C ALA A 35 13.72 -1.62 16.77
N GLY A 36 14.48 -2.28 15.90
CA GLY A 36 13.97 -2.96 14.71
C GLY A 36 13.78 -2.07 13.48
N TRP A 37 13.74 -0.74 13.63
CA TRP A 37 13.73 0.18 12.48
C TRP A 37 15.08 0.18 11.75
N LYS A 38 15.04 0.40 10.44
CA LYS A 38 16.22 0.36 9.57
C LYS A 38 16.25 1.55 8.64
N VAL A 39 17.47 1.96 8.27
CA VAL A 39 17.73 2.93 7.19
C VAL A 39 18.24 2.17 5.99
N THR A 40 17.55 2.30 4.85
CA THR A 40 17.95 1.72 3.57
C THR A 40 18.17 2.81 2.52
N SER A 41 18.91 2.47 1.47
CA SER A 41 19.07 3.35 0.31
C SER A 41 17.96 3.07 -0.70
N ASP A 42 17.41 4.11 -1.29
CA ASP A 42 16.58 4.02 -2.50
C ASP A 42 17.20 4.86 -3.61
N GLY A 43 17.46 4.22 -4.76
CA GLY A 43 18.12 4.86 -5.90
C GLY A 43 17.24 5.87 -6.67
N SER A 44 15.97 6.00 -6.31
CA SER A 44 15.05 6.98 -6.90
C SER A 44 15.16 8.35 -6.21
N LEU A 45 15.73 8.41 -5.01
CA LEU A 45 15.83 9.61 -4.19
C LEU A 45 17.12 10.39 -4.49
N TYR A 46 17.02 11.71 -4.41
CA TYR A 46 18.19 12.60 -4.47
C TYR A 46 18.56 13.03 -3.05
N ASP A 47 19.76 12.66 -2.59
CA ASP A 47 20.23 12.91 -1.21
C ASP A 47 19.17 12.47 -0.17
N GLY A 48 18.70 11.25 -0.31
CA GLY A 48 17.59 10.72 0.49
C GLY A 48 17.86 9.36 1.11
N SER A 49 16.89 8.91 1.86
CA SER A 49 16.88 7.61 2.50
C SER A 49 15.46 7.07 2.65
N GLU A 50 15.36 5.76 2.73
CA GLU A 50 14.14 5.04 3.06
C GLU A 50 14.23 4.53 4.51
N ILE A 51 13.23 4.85 5.32
CA ILE A 51 13.14 4.44 6.72
C ILE A 51 12.09 3.35 6.83
N VAL A 52 12.53 2.16 7.24
CA VAL A 52 11.72 0.94 7.22
C VAL A 52 11.40 0.49 8.64
N SER A 53 10.12 0.33 8.95
CA SER A 53 9.67 -0.16 10.26
C SER A 53 9.86 -1.67 10.42
N PRO A 54 9.95 -2.18 11.66
CA PRO A 54 9.62 -3.57 11.92
C PRO A 54 8.12 -3.82 11.73
N PRO A 55 7.63 -5.08 11.80
CA PRO A 55 6.22 -5.37 11.88
C PRO A 55 5.59 -4.75 13.15
N LEU A 56 4.61 -3.88 12.95
CA LEU A 56 3.89 -3.11 13.98
C LEU A 56 2.42 -3.52 14.06
N THR A 57 1.76 -3.21 15.17
CA THR A 57 0.29 -3.16 15.31
C THR A 57 -0.17 -1.72 15.43
N LEU A 58 -1.48 -1.46 15.37
CA LEU A 58 -2.00 -0.09 15.58
C LEU A 58 -1.66 0.45 16.98
N GLY A 59 -1.51 -0.42 17.97
CA GLY A 59 -1.02 -0.04 19.30
C GLY A 59 0.41 0.49 19.31
N ASP A 60 1.24 0.08 18.36
CA ASP A 60 2.64 0.50 18.21
C ASP A 60 2.79 1.79 17.38
N PHE A 61 1.70 2.40 16.92
CA PHE A 61 1.75 3.53 15.99
C PHE A 61 2.52 4.75 16.53
N GLY A 62 2.64 4.89 17.85
CA GLY A 62 3.48 5.90 18.48
C GLY A 62 4.95 5.84 18.04
N GLN A 63 5.46 4.68 17.62
CA GLN A 63 6.81 4.57 17.05
C GLN A 63 6.91 5.29 15.69
N VAL A 64 5.86 5.23 14.86
CA VAL A 64 5.81 5.97 13.58
C VAL A 64 5.86 7.48 13.86
N GLU A 65 5.06 7.96 14.82
CA GLU A 65 5.04 9.37 15.23
C GLU A 65 6.41 9.83 15.73
N GLN A 66 7.06 9.02 16.55
CA GLN A 66 8.42 9.28 17.04
C GLN A 66 9.42 9.39 15.91
N VAL A 67 9.40 8.46 14.94
CA VAL A 67 10.30 8.46 13.80
C VAL A 67 10.08 9.66 12.90
N LEU A 68 8.83 10.03 12.60
CA LEU A 68 8.51 11.21 11.80
C LEU A 68 8.99 12.51 12.47
N SER A 69 8.82 12.61 13.81
CA SER A 69 9.33 13.73 14.58
C SER A 69 10.87 13.80 14.55
N LEU A 70 11.52 12.64 14.62
CA LEU A 70 12.98 12.55 14.54
C LEU A 70 13.46 13.01 13.15
N LEU A 71 12.84 12.55 12.08
CA LEU A 71 13.16 12.95 10.71
C LEU A 71 13.03 14.46 10.50
N LYS A 72 11.92 15.06 10.96
CA LYS A 72 11.72 16.53 10.92
C LYS A 72 12.83 17.29 11.63
N ARG A 73 13.22 16.85 12.83
CA ARG A 73 14.31 17.50 13.61
C ARG A 73 15.66 17.44 12.91
N HIS A 74 15.92 16.42 12.08
CA HIS A 74 17.15 16.27 11.31
C HIS A 74 17.09 16.91 9.92
N GLY A 75 16.05 17.69 9.63
CA GLY A 75 15.89 18.41 8.37
C GLY A 75 15.42 17.57 7.19
N ALA A 76 14.87 16.37 7.45
CA ALA A 76 14.27 15.59 6.39
C ALA A 76 13.04 16.30 5.82
N ARG A 77 12.87 16.18 4.53
CA ARG A 77 11.73 16.72 3.77
C ARG A 77 11.20 15.67 2.81
N VAL A 78 10.02 15.91 2.28
CA VAL A 78 9.45 15.10 1.20
C VAL A 78 9.41 15.88 -0.10
N SER A 79 9.57 15.17 -1.20
CA SER A 79 9.45 15.71 -2.56
C SER A 79 8.47 14.83 -3.35
N GLU A 80 8.23 15.17 -4.61
CA GLU A 80 7.47 14.34 -5.55
C GLU A 80 8.10 12.96 -5.81
N ARG A 81 9.37 12.76 -5.41
CA ARG A 81 10.07 11.48 -5.53
C ARG A 81 9.84 10.55 -4.35
N CYS A 82 9.42 11.11 -3.22
CA CYS A 82 9.19 10.37 -1.99
C CYS A 82 7.84 9.69 -1.99
N SER A 83 7.77 8.53 -1.36
CA SER A 83 6.54 7.77 -1.13
C SER A 83 6.49 7.19 0.28
N VAL A 84 5.29 6.77 0.66
CA VAL A 84 5.07 5.89 1.79
C VAL A 84 4.49 4.59 1.25
N HIS A 85 5.15 3.47 1.56
CA HIS A 85 4.62 2.16 1.27
C HIS A 85 4.07 1.54 2.55
N VAL A 86 2.90 0.90 2.45
CA VAL A 86 2.28 0.20 3.57
C VAL A 86 2.27 -1.29 3.27
N HIS A 87 2.92 -2.07 4.11
CA HIS A 87 2.90 -3.52 4.08
C HIS A 87 1.90 -4.03 5.10
N VAL A 88 1.05 -4.96 4.72
CA VAL A 88 0.15 -5.65 5.64
C VAL A 88 0.47 -7.13 5.61
N ASP A 89 0.53 -7.77 6.78
CA ASP A 89 0.77 -9.22 6.90
C ASP A 89 -0.18 -10.01 6.01
N GLY A 90 0.38 -10.86 5.15
CA GLY A 90 -0.34 -11.69 4.19
C GLY A 90 -0.83 -13.03 4.73
N ASN A 91 -0.57 -13.35 5.99
CA ASN A 91 -1.00 -14.62 6.57
C ASN A 91 -2.52 -14.81 6.51
N GLY A 92 -2.93 -16.04 6.21
CA GLY A 92 -4.35 -16.41 6.15
C GLY A 92 -4.99 -16.22 4.77
N PHE A 93 -4.31 -15.65 3.79
CA PHE A 93 -4.85 -15.60 2.43
C PHE A 93 -4.78 -16.97 1.74
N ASP A 94 -5.94 -17.46 1.37
CA ASP A 94 -6.11 -18.49 0.35
C ASP A 94 -6.24 -17.86 -1.06
N LEU A 95 -6.42 -18.67 -2.06
CA LEU A 95 -6.60 -18.21 -3.44
C LEU A 95 -7.80 -17.27 -3.60
N GLU A 96 -8.92 -17.60 -2.97
CA GLU A 96 -10.14 -16.81 -3.08
C GLU A 96 -9.99 -15.48 -2.32
N GLY A 97 -9.29 -15.48 -1.20
CA GLY A 97 -8.92 -14.26 -0.46
C GLY A 97 -8.06 -13.31 -1.30
N ILE A 98 -7.03 -13.81 -1.98
CA ILE A 98 -6.20 -12.99 -2.87
C ILE A 98 -7.01 -12.46 -4.06
N LYS A 99 -7.89 -13.26 -4.65
CA LYS A 99 -8.79 -12.78 -5.70
C LYS A 99 -9.70 -11.68 -5.19
N ARG A 100 -10.30 -11.85 -4.01
CA ARG A 100 -11.13 -10.81 -3.37
C ARG A 100 -10.33 -9.54 -3.11
N LEU A 101 -9.07 -9.67 -2.66
CA LEU A 101 -8.20 -8.51 -2.45
C LEU A 101 -7.98 -7.73 -3.75
N VAL A 102 -7.65 -8.42 -4.85
CA VAL A 102 -7.49 -7.79 -6.17
C VAL A 102 -8.79 -7.12 -6.61
N GLN A 103 -9.93 -7.78 -6.45
CA GLN A 103 -11.25 -7.23 -6.82
C GLN A 103 -11.61 -6.00 -5.99
N ASN A 104 -11.46 -6.09 -4.67
CA ASN A 104 -11.76 -5.00 -3.75
C ASN A 104 -10.85 -3.80 -4.00
N THR A 105 -9.55 -4.04 -4.19
CA THR A 105 -8.60 -2.98 -4.50
C THR A 105 -8.94 -2.32 -5.83
N ARG A 106 -9.16 -3.09 -6.89
CA ARG A 106 -9.57 -2.56 -8.21
C ARG A 106 -10.82 -1.69 -8.13
N ALA A 107 -11.82 -2.13 -7.36
CA ALA A 107 -13.08 -1.39 -7.20
C ALA A 107 -12.89 -0.01 -6.54
N TYR A 108 -11.89 0.13 -5.66
CA TYR A 108 -11.63 1.35 -4.92
C TYR A 108 -10.39 2.11 -5.37
N GLU A 109 -9.58 1.54 -6.25
CA GLU A 109 -8.30 2.11 -6.68
C GLU A 109 -8.38 3.56 -7.15
N PRO A 110 -9.40 3.99 -7.94
CA PRO A 110 -9.54 5.41 -8.30
C PRO A 110 -9.68 6.34 -7.09
N TRP A 111 -10.28 5.86 -6.01
CA TRP A 111 -10.47 6.61 -4.77
C TRP A 111 -9.22 6.57 -3.89
N VAL A 112 -8.52 5.44 -3.89
CA VAL A 112 -7.23 5.31 -3.20
C VAL A 112 -6.23 6.32 -3.76
N TYR A 113 -6.16 6.50 -5.08
CA TYR A 113 -5.31 7.52 -5.70
C TYR A 113 -5.68 8.95 -5.29
N GLN A 114 -6.96 9.24 -5.03
CA GLN A 114 -7.38 10.56 -4.59
C GLN A 114 -6.97 10.88 -3.15
N ILE A 115 -7.06 9.88 -2.25
CA ILE A 115 -6.68 10.03 -0.84
C ILE A 115 -5.20 9.77 -0.56
N ALA A 116 -4.46 9.32 -1.57
CA ALA A 116 -3.04 9.01 -1.46
C ALA A 116 -2.14 10.25 -1.33
N ARG A 117 -2.70 11.45 -1.54
CA ARG A 117 -1.96 12.71 -1.41
C ARG A 117 -1.82 13.09 0.05
N GLY A 118 -0.59 13.30 0.52
CA GLY A 118 -0.33 13.79 1.86
C GLY A 118 -0.78 15.23 2.05
N ALA A 119 -1.07 15.63 3.30
CA ALA A 119 -1.44 16.99 3.64
C ALA A 119 -0.32 18.00 3.34
N ASP A 120 0.94 17.56 3.41
CA ASP A 120 2.14 18.35 3.16
C ASP A 120 2.52 18.39 1.66
N ALA A 121 1.74 17.77 0.78
CA ALA A 121 2.03 17.73 -0.64
C ALA A 121 1.81 19.11 -1.27
N GLU A 122 2.80 20.00 -1.17
CA GLU A 122 2.86 21.26 -1.92
C GLU A 122 2.88 21.02 -3.43
N HIS A 123 3.32 19.86 -3.85
CA HIS A 123 3.48 19.49 -5.24
C HIS A 123 2.28 18.67 -5.72
N ARG A 124 1.49 19.31 -6.53
CA ARG A 124 0.36 18.70 -7.23
C ARG A 124 0.88 17.63 -8.20
N GLY A 125 0.94 16.41 -7.71
CA GLY A 125 0.73 15.38 -8.69
C GLY A 125 1.93 14.60 -9.13
N ARG A 126 2.00 13.45 -8.55
CA ARG A 126 2.57 12.26 -9.17
C ARG A 126 1.84 11.78 -10.42
N ASN A 127 1.22 12.63 -11.20
CA ASN A 127 0.62 12.19 -12.45
C ASN A 127 1.62 11.42 -13.34
N GLY A 128 2.92 11.70 -13.22
CA GLY A 128 3.98 10.96 -13.90
C GLY A 128 4.42 9.66 -13.20
N ASN A 129 4.41 9.60 -11.87
CA ASN A 129 4.89 8.44 -11.12
C ASN A 129 3.85 7.32 -10.97
N HIS A 130 2.56 7.63 -11.00
CA HIS A 130 1.51 6.60 -11.07
C HIS A 130 1.74 5.65 -12.25
N TYR A 131 2.07 6.19 -13.41
CA TYR A 131 2.32 5.39 -14.61
C TYR A 131 3.65 4.62 -14.61
N ARG A 132 4.59 4.95 -13.74
CA ARG A 132 5.90 4.30 -13.72
C ARG A 132 6.05 3.27 -12.60
N TYR A 133 5.74 3.65 -11.35
CA TYR A 133 6.05 2.84 -10.16
C TYR A 133 4.83 2.42 -9.35
N CYS A 134 3.65 2.95 -9.69
CA CYS A 134 2.41 2.71 -8.98
C CYS A 134 1.26 2.57 -9.99
N LYS A 135 1.37 1.62 -10.90
CA LYS A 135 0.37 1.39 -11.94
C LYS A 135 -0.92 0.83 -11.36
N PRO A 136 -2.08 1.20 -11.92
CA PRO A 136 -3.34 0.56 -11.57
C PRO A 136 -3.35 -0.93 -11.93
N ILE A 137 -4.23 -1.68 -11.29
CA ILE A 137 -4.33 -3.14 -11.51
C ILE A 137 -4.62 -3.48 -12.98
N GLU A 138 -5.31 -2.61 -13.70
CA GLU A 138 -5.66 -2.84 -15.12
C GLU A 138 -4.52 -2.62 -16.11
N GLU A 139 -3.46 -1.88 -15.74
CA GLU A 139 -2.38 -1.49 -16.67
C GLU A 139 -1.17 -2.42 -16.63
N VAL A 140 -1.30 -3.74 -16.66
CA VAL A 140 -0.24 -4.51 -16.06
C VAL A 140 0.62 -5.39 -16.92
N HIS A 141 0.56 -5.51 -18.14
CA HIS A 141 1.57 -6.27 -18.88
C HIS A 141 2.34 -5.41 -19.89
N ARG A 142 3.58 -5.84 -20.21
CA ARG A 142 4.36 -5.26 -21.30
C ARG A 142 3.56 -5.15 -22.61
N ASN A 143 2.49 -5.91 -22.73
CA ASN A 143 1.58 -5.96 -23.89
C ASN A 143 0.23 -5.28 -23.61
N GLY A 144 0.10 -4.51 -22.56
CA GLY A 144 -1.00 -3.54 -22.40
C GLY A 144 -2.23 -3.99 -21.62
N GLU A 145 -2.46 -5.27 -21.34
CA GLU A 145 -3.69 -5.67 -20.65
C GLU A 145 -3.44 -6.72 -19.57
N THR A 146 -3.99 -6.47 -18.39
CA THR A 146 -4.11 -7.50 -17.37
C THR A 146 -5.24 -8.44 -17.78
N ASP A 147 -4.94 -9.73 -17.89
CA ASP A 147 -5.98 -10.75 -18.02
C ASP A 147 -6.74 -10.90 -16.68
N TYR A 148 -7.48 -9.84 -16.34
CA TYR A 148 -8.25 -9.80 -15.08
C TYR A 148 -9.25 -10.94 -15.01
N ASP A 149 -9.93 -11.26 -16.11
CA ASP A 149 -10.90 -12.35 -16.15
C ASP A 149 -10.22 -13.70 -15.96
N GLY A 150 -9.04 -13.88 -16.55
CA GLY A 150 -8.22 -15.06 -16.32
C GLY A 150 -7.74 -15.19 -14.89
N LEU A 151 -7.37 -14.06 -14.22
CA LEU A 151 -7.05 -14.05 -12.79
C LEU A 151 -8.22 -14.55 -11.96
N MET A 152 -9.42 -14.03 -12.21
CA MET A 152 -10.63 -14.40 -11.44
C MET A 152 -11.06 -15.84 -11.71
N LYS A 153 -10.83 -16.38 -12.89
CA LYS A 153 -11.09 -17.77 -13.28
C LYS A 153 -10.01 -18.76 -12.83
N ALA A 154 -8.89 -18.30 -12.29
CA ALA A 154 -7.83 -19.18 -11.82
C ALA A 154 -8.33 -20.12 -10.71
N ARG A 155 -8.03 -21.43 -10.86
CA ARG A 155 -8.44 -22.48 -9.90
C ARG A 155 -7.30 -22.97 -9.01
N SER A 156 -6.13 -22.32 -9.07
CA SER A 156 -4.98 -22.58 -8.23
C SER A 156 -4.08 -21.34 -8.14
N PHE A 157 -3.31 -21.22 -7.05
CA PHE A 157 -2.29 -20.17 -6.92
C PHE A 157 -1.33 -20.16 -8.09
N LYS A 158 -0.91 -21.34 -8.58
CA LYS A 158 -0.01 -21.42 -9.73
C LYS A 158 -0.59 -20.73 -10.96
N ARG A 159 -1.86 -21.03 -11.30
CA ARG A 159 -2.55 -20.38 -12.41
C ARG A 159 -2.78 -18.89 -12.19
N PHE A 160 -3.08 -18.50 -10.96
CA PHE A 160 -3.22 -17.08 -10.59
C PHE A 160 -1.91 -16.34 -10.84
N TRP A 161 -0.77 -16.88 -10.36
CA TRP A 161 0.53 -16.24 -10.54
C TRP A 161 1.03 -16.25 -11.97
N GLU A 162 0.80 -17.30 -12.75
CA GLU A 162 1.04 -17.29 -14.19
C GLU A 162 0.39 -16.08 -14.88
N ARG A 163 -0.88 -15.81 -14.53
CA ARG A 163 -1.64 -14.68 -15.05
C ARG A 163 -1.17 -13.34 -14.50
N TRP A 164 -0.90 -13.30 -13.19
CA TRP A 164 -0.44 -12.06 -12.53
C TRP A 164 0.91 -11.59 -13.06
N TYR A 165 1.83 -12.49 -13.35
CA TYR A 165 3.15 -12.17 -13.88
C TYR A 165 3.22 -12.19 -15.42
N GLY A 166 2.25 -12.78 -16.09
CA GLY A 166 2.26 -12.94 -17.56
C GLY A 166 3.38 -13.85 -18.05
N VAL A 167 3.73 -14.87 -17.27
CA VAL A 167 4.85 -15.78 -17.54
C VAL A 167 4.44 -17.24 -17.41
N PRO A 168 5.15 -18.17 -18.09
CA PRO A 168 4.97 -19.59 -17.87
C PRO A 168 5.33 -20.02 -16.43
N ARG A 169 4.66 -21.08 -15.97
CA ARG A 169 4.82 -21.63 -14.63
C ARG A 169 6.26 -21.91 -14.20
N GLN A 170 7.09 -22.34 -15.14
CA GLN A 170 8.49 -22.71 -14.88
C GLN A 170 9.34 -21.51 -14.41
N GLU A 171 8.94 -20.29 -14.74
CA GLU A 171 9.63 -19.06 -14.34
C GLU A 171 9.27 -18.58 -12.94
N LEU A 172 8.14 -19.03 -12.39
CA LEU A 172 7.64 -18.54 -11.10
C LEU A 172 8.62 -18.70 -9.93
N PRO A 173 9.32 -19.86 -9.75
CA PRO A 173 10.27 -20.00 -8.64
C PRO A 173 11.39 -18.96 -8.68
N ARG A 174 11.93 -18.69 -9.88
CA ARG A 174 12.95 -17.65 -10.08
C ARG A 174 12.42 -16.26 -9.78
N ILE A 175 11.17 -15.97 -10.17
CA ILE A 175 10.53 -14.68 -9.90
C ILE A 175 10.32 -14.51 -8.41
N PHE A 176 9.80 -15.51 -7.71
CA PHE A 176 9.54 -15.44 -6.26
C PHE A 176 10.79 -15.27 -5.42
N SER A 177 11.95 -15.75 -5.87
CA SER A 177 13.23 -15.59 -5.17
C SER A 177 13.87 -14.22 -5.38
N SER A 178 13.41 -13.42 -6.33
CA SER A 178 13.97 -12.11 -6.66
C SER A 178 13.18 -10.98 -6.00
N LYS A 179 13.86 -10.06 -5.32
CA LYS A 179 13.25 -8.81 -4.84
C LYS A 179 12.76 -7.93 -6.01
N TYR A 180 13.45 -8.00 -7.15
CA TYR A 180 13.28 -7.06 -8.26
C TYR A 180 12.54 -7.72 -9.44
N HIS A 181 11.24 -7.47 -9.51
CA HIS A 181 10.43 -7.85 -10.66
C HIS A 181 9.55 -6.67 -11.10
N PRO A 182 9.38 -6.38 -12.42
CA PRO A 182 8.58 -5.24 -12.88
C PRO A 182 7.13 -5.22 -12.37
N CYS A 183 6.55 -6.38 -12.09
CA CYS A 183 5.20 -6.48 -11.52
C CYS A 183 5.05 -5.86 -10.13
N ARG A 184 6.16 -5.52 -9.44
CA ARG A 184 6.12 -4.76 -8.18
C ARG A 184 5.67 -3.31 -8.36
N TYR A 185 5.73 -2.77 -9.58
CA TYR A 185 5.40 -1.38 -9.88
C TYR A 185 3.90 -1.16 -10.08
N ARG A 186 3.10 -1.74 -9.21
CA ARG A 186 1.66 -1.54 -9.08
C ARG A 186 1.32 -0.89 -7.74
N GLY A 187 0.19 -0.19 -7.69
CA GLY A 187 -0.33 0.31 -6.43
C GLY A 187 -0.57 -0.81 -5.42
N LEU A 188 -1.20 -1.91 -5.85
CA LEU A 188 -1.24 -3.16 -5.11
C LEU A 188 -0.09 -4.07 -5.57
N ASN A 189 0.96 -4.15 -4.80
CA ASN A 189 2.11 -5.01 -5.09
C ASN A 189 1.98 -6.39 -4.43
N LEU A 190 1.49 -7.37 -5.18
CA LEU A 190 1.42 -8.76 -4.73
C LEU A 190 2.74 -9.54 -4.94
N HIS A 191 3.76 -8.94 -5.57
CA HIS A 191 5.08 -9.56 -5.60
C HIS A 191 5.67 -9.66 -4.19
N SER A 192 5.40 -8.66 -3.34
CA SER A 192 5.77 -8.67 -1.92
C SER A 192 5.14 -9.86 -1.16
N PHE A 193 3.95 -10.32 -1.56
CA PHE A 193 3.32 -11.49 -0.96
C PHE A 193 4.13 -12.77 -1.18
N ASN A 194 4.64 -12.98 -2.40
CA ASN A 194 5.47 -14.15 -2.71
C ASN A 194 6.90 -14.05 -2.14
N TYR A 195 7.45 -12.84 -2.06
CA TYR A 195 8.83 -12.62 -1.65
C TYR A 195 9.00 -12.42 -0.14
N ARG A 196 8.04 -11.72 0.52
CA ARG A 196 8.13 -11.30 1.94
C ARG A 196 6.97 -11.80 2.81
N GLY A 197 5.92 -12.37 2.22
CA GLY A 197 4.70 -12.76 2.94
C GLY A 197 3.78 -11.58 3.27
N THR A 198 3.97 -10.41 2.67
CA THR A 198 3.17 -9.21 2.91
C THR A 198 2.45 -8.73 1.65
N VAL A 199 1.25 -8.18 1.82
CA VAL A 199 0.61 -7.36 0.78
C VAL A 199 1.15 -5.95 0.90
N GLU A 200 1.69 -5.38 -0.17
CA GLU A 200 2.24 -4.03 -0.19
C GLU A 200 1.34 -3.08 -0.99
N PHE A 201 1.04 -1.93 -0.38
CA PHE A 201 0.32 -0.82 -1.00
C PHE A 201 1.29 0.33 -1.24
N ARG A 202 1.44 0.72 -2.50
CA ARG A 202 2.43 1.71 -2.99
C ARG A 202 1.79 3.01 -3.48
N TYR A 203 0.54 3.24 -3.15
CA TYR A 203 -0.25 4.37 -3.66
C TYR A 203 0.16 5.73 -3.13
N PHE A 204 0.79 5.79 -1.95
CA PHE A 204 0.81 6.99 -1.12
C PHE A 204 2.01 7.88 -1.42
N ASP A 205 1.76 9.19 -1.53
CA ASP A 205 2.80 10.19 -1.66
C ASP A 205 3.65 10.29 -0.40
N GLY A 206 4.84 10.89 -0.51
CA GLY A 206 5.67 11.18 0.65
C GLY A 206 4.96 12.13 1.62
N THR A 207 5.03 11.83 2.90
CA THR A 207 4.54 12.71 3.97
C THR A 207 5.34 12.52 5.25
N LEU A 208 5.47 13.59 6.01
CA LEU A 208 5.96 13.57 7.40
C LEU A 208 4.82 13.83 8.40
N ASN A 209 3.57 13.87 7.93
CA ASN A 209 2.40 14.01 8.78
C ASN A 209 1.91 12.63 9.27
N PRO A 210 1.97 12.33 10.59
CA PRO A 210 1.55 11.03 11.11
C PRO A 210 0.06 10.73 10.88
N ALA A 211 -0.79 11.76 10.79
CA ALA A 211 -2.22 11.56 10.55
C ALA A 211 -2.49 10.93 9.17
N ASP A 212 -1.73 11.32 8.14
CA ASP A 212 -1.85 10.74 6.80
C ASP A 212 -1.47 9.26 6.84
N ILE A 213 -0.31 8.93 7.44
CA ILE A 213 0.17 7.55 7.51
C ILE A 213 -0.81 6.68 8.31
N ARG A 214 -1.36 7.18 9.42
CA ARG A 214 -2.37 6.46 10.21
C ARG A 214 -3.62 6.17 9.39
N ALA A 215 -4.11 7.14 8.63
CA ALA A 215 -5.26 6.96 7.75
C ALA A 215 -4.99 5.91 6.67
N TRP A 216 -3.83 5.96 6.01
CA TRP A 216 -3.46 5.02 4.97
C TRP A 216 -3.23 3.59 5.50
N VAL A 217 -2.57 3.44 6.64
CA VAL A 217 -2.43 2.15 7.33
C VAL A 217 -3.81 1.56 7.66
N THR A 218 -4.71 2.37 8.24
CA THR A 218 -6.08 1.95 8.56
C THR A 218 -6.82 1.47 7.30
N LEU A 219 -6.73 2.21 6.21
CA LEU A 219 -7.32 1.83 4.92
C LEU A 219 -6.79 0.47 4.42
N CYS A 220 -5.48 0.29 4.42
CA CYS A 220 -4.83 -0.94 3.96
C CYS A 220 -5.22 -2.15 4.83
N LEU A 221 -5.23 -1.97 6.15
CA LEU A 221 -5.68 -3.00 7.09
C LEU A 221 -7.14 -3.39 6.82
N ARG A 222 -8.04 -2.41 6.64
CA ARG A 222 -9.46 -2.66 6.33
C ARG A 222 -9.66 -3.37 5.00
N LEU A 223 -8.92 -3.00 3.95
CA LEU A 223 -8.95 -3.70 2.65
C LEU A 223 -8.53 -5.17 2.77
N VAL A 224 -7.45 -5.43 3.49
CA VAL A 224 -6.95 -6.78 3.73
C VAL A 224 -7.96 -7.59 4.55
N LEU A 225 -8.43 -7.06 5.67
CA LEU A 225 -9.38 -7.76 6.54
C LEU A 225 -10.70 -8.05 5.85
N LYS A 226 -11.23 -7.10 5.08
CA LYS A 226 -12.41 -7.32 4.27
C LYS A 226 -12.22 -8.48 3.29
N SER A 227 -11.07 -8.54 2.65
CA SER A 227 -10.77 -9.59 1.66
C SER A 227 -10.52 -10.95 2.28
N LEU A 228 -10.06 -11.00 3.54
CA LEU A 228 -9.89 -12.23 4.31
C LEU A 228 -11.19 -12.76 4.89
N ASN A 229 -11.98 -11.88 5.52
CA ASN A 229 -13.08 -12.29 6.40
C ASN A 229 -14.45 -12.37 5.68
N GLU A 230 -14.60 -11.67 4.55
CA GLU A 230 -15.89 -11.62 3.86
C GLU A 230 -15.87 -12.46 2.59
N ALA A 231 -16.83 -13.38 2.47
CA ALA A 231 -17.00 -14.20 1.27
C ALA A 231 -17.47 -13.40 0.04
N ARG A 232 -18.02 -12.20 0.25
CA ARG A 232 -18.57 -11.38 -0.83
C ARG A 232 -17.57 -10.31 -1.27
N VAL A 233 -17.32 -10.29 -2.56
CA VAL A 233 -16.61 -9.20 -3.23
C VAL A 233 -17.48 -7.95 -3.19
N LEU A 234 -16.84 -6.81 -2.99
CA LEU A 234 -17.48 -5.51 -3.19
C LEU A 234 -17.91 -5.41 -4.66
N ARG A 235 -19.20 -5.35 -4.91
CA ARG A 235 -19.71 -5.12 -6.26
C ARG A 235 -19.17 -3.78 -6.73
N GLY A 236 -18.47 -3.80 -7.86
CA GLY A 236 -17.77 -2.66 -8.41
C GLY A 236 -18.68 -1.42 -8.45
N ILE A 237 -18.20 -0.37 -7.84
CA ILE A 237 -18.78 0.96 -8.02
C ILE A 237 -18.22 1.41 -9.37
N LYS A 238 -19.07 1.46 -10.39
CA LYS A 238 -18.66 2.06 -11.66
C LYS A 238 -18.14 3.47 -11.37
N PRO A 239 -16.95 3.83 -11.82
CA PRO A 239 -16.31 5.11 -11.45
C PRO A 239 -17.16 6.34 -11.83
N MET A 240 -18.06 6.22 -12.79
CA MET A 240 -18.82 7.33 -13.40
C MET A 240 -20.21 7.58 -12.83
N GLU A 241 -20.77 6.73 -11.99
CA GLU A 241 -22.18 6.85 -11.59
C GLU A 241 -22.42 7.55 -10.24
N THR A 242 -21.39 8.14 -9.60
CA THR A 242 -21.54 8.61 -8.24
C THR A 242 -21.71 10.11 -8.10
N ARG A 243 -22.97 10.58 -8.16
CA ARG A 243 -23.38 11.87 -7.55
C ARG A 243 -23.22 11.90 -6.02
N ARG A 244 -22.87 10.78 -5.37
CA ARG A 244 -22.63 10.68 -3.93
C ARG A 244 -21.13 10.59 -3.66
N ASN A 245 -20.71 11.28 -2.60
CA ASN A 245 -19.32 11.34 -2.14
C ASN A 245 -18.64 9.94 -2.18
N PRO A 246 -17.58 9.79 -2.98
CA PRO A 246 -16.89 8.50 -3.15
C PRO A 246 -16.31 7.94 -1.87
N LEU A 247 -15.81 8.79 -0.97
CA LEU A 247 -15.29 8.33 0.33
C LEU A 247 -16.38 7.75 1.22
N TYR A 248 -17.58 8.27 1.15
CA TYR A 248 -18.68 7.68 1.91
C TYR A 248 -18.90 6.23 1.48
N ARG A 249 -18.83 5.94 0.20
CA ARG A 249 -18.97 4.56 -0.32
C ARG A 249 -17.78 3.68 0.02
N LEU A 250 -16.55 4.22 -0.09
CA LEU A 250 -15.34 3.52 0.35
C LEU A 250 -15.44 3.20 1.84
N ALA A 251 -15.78 4.20 2.66
CA ALA A 251 -15.92 4.05 4.09
C ALA A 251 -17.01 3.02 4.46
N GLN A 252 -18.16 3.09 3.81
CA GLN A 252 -19.25 2.12 4.02
C GLN A 252 -18.85 0.72 3.55
N GLY A 253 -18.25 0.61 2.37
CA GLY A 253 -17.80 -0.65 1.79
C GLY A 253 -16.72 -1.35 2.61
N LEU A 254 -15.83 -0.59 3.25
CA LEU A 254 -14.79 -1.10 4.13
C LEU A 254 -15.21 -1.23 5.59
N GLY A 255 -16.42 -0.82 5.95
CA GLY A 255 -16.87 -0.84 7.33
C GLY A 255 -16.08 0.09 8.25
N LEU A 256 -15.63 1.26 7.74
CA LEU A 256 -14.90 2.23 8.55
C LEU A 256 -15.80 2.79 9.66
N THR A 257 -15.29 2.83 10.89
CA THR A 257 -15.94 3.48 12.02
C THR A 257 -16.07 4.99 11.79
N ALA A 258 -16.87 5.67 12.62
CA ALA A 258 -16.99 7.13 12.56
C ALA A 258 -15.64 7.82 12.86
N GLU A 259 -14.83 7.26 13.74
CA GLU A 259 -13.49 7.75 14.07
C GLU A 259 -12.53 7.58 12.89
N GLU A 260 -12.47 6.37 12.30
CA GLU A 260 -11.64 6.12 11.13
C GLU A 260 -12.02 7.01 9.94
N ARG A 261 -13.31 7.28 9.72
CA ARG A 261 -13.76 8.23 8.70
C ARG A 261 -13.23 9.64 8.92
N ARG A 262 -13.15 10.09 10.20
CA ARG A 262 -12.59 11.40 10.54
C ARG A 262 -11.12 11.53 10.17
N MET A 263 -10.34 10.45 10.18
CA MET A 263 -8.92 10.47 9.76
C MET A 263 -8.75 10.96 8.31
N PHE A 264 -9.74 10.77 7.45
CA PHE A 264 -9.68 11.19 6.05
C PHE A 264 -10.24 12.60 5.79
N GLN A 265 -10.76 13.30 6.80
CA GLN A 265 -11.35 14.64 6.64
C GLN A 265 -10.32 15.71 6.28
N HIS A 266 -9.05 15.50 6.57
CA HIS A 266 -7.96 16.43 6.25
C HIS A 266 -7.59 16.40 4.76
N HIS A 267 -7.98 15.38 4.02
CA HIS A 267 -7.80 15.30 2.58
C HIS A 267 -8.86 16.17 1.87
N LYS A 268 -8.66 17.48 1.90
CA LYS A 268 -9.61 18.53 1.41
C LYS A 268 -10.20 18.32 0.02
N LEU A 269 -9.59 17.48 -0.81
CA LEU A 269 -10.04 17.20 -2.18
C LEU A 269 -11.18 16.19 -2.26
N VAL A 270 -11.53 15.60 -1.15
CA VAL A 270 -12.41 14.43 -1.12
C VAL A 270 -13.85 14.78 -0.76
N TRP A 271 -14.07 15.96 -0.19
CA TRP A 271 -15.37 16.36 0.37
C TRP A 271 -16.06 17.48 -0.39
N LYS A 272 -15.55 17.89 -1.59
CA LYS A 272 -16.22 18.86 -2.46
C LYS A 272 -17.21 18.22 -3.41
#